data_1b3c13f8b463219abc04b3dcd532e07d
#
_entry.id   1b3c13f8b463219abc04b3dcd532e07d
#
_cell.length_a   1.000
_cell.length_b   1.000
_cell.length_c   1.000
_cell.angle_alpha   90.00
_cell.angle_beta   90.00
_cell.angle_gamma   90.00
#
_symmetry.space_group_name_H-M   'P 1'
#
loop_
_entity.id
_entity.type
_entity.pdbx_description
1 polymer ?
#
loop_
_entity_poly.entity_id
_entity_poly.type
_entity_poly.pdbx_seq_one_letter_code
_entity_poly.pdbx_strand_id
1 'polypeptide(L)'
;PGTGWPEPGGLLPREALALLGKIIQRAPVCGLEVVEVSPPYDVSDMTALMATRVICDTMAHLVLSGQLPRREKPAYIHAEANMNVDQAWT
;
A
#
# COMPACT_ATOMS: atom_id res chain seq x y z
N PRO A 1 11.99 2.21 -14.70
CA PRO A 1 12.52 1.63 -15.96
C PRO A 1 11.57 0.62 -16.60
N GLY A 2 10.75 -0.08 -15.81
CA GLY A 2 9.84 -1.13 -16.26
C GLY A 2 8.58 -0.61 -16.93
N THR A 3 8.74 0.21 -17.93
CA THR A 3 7.66 0.75 -18.76
C THR A 3 8.09 0.81 -20.23
N GLY A 4 7.13 0.77 -21.15
CA GLY A 4 7.41 0.87 -22.58
C GLY A 4 7.86 2.27 -23.00
N TRP A 5 7.61 3.30 -22.19
CA TRP A 5 7.91 4.69 -22.53
C TRP A 5 8.42 5.47 -21.32
N PRO A 6 9.65 5.22 -20.87
CA PRO A 6 10.22 5.91 -19.72
C PRO A 6 10.54 7.36 -20.06
N GLU A 7 10.09 8.30 -19.21
CA GLU A 7 10.39 9.71 -19.33
C GLU A 7 11.16 10.22 -18.10
N PRO A 8 12.19 11.05 -18.27
CA PRO A 8 12.92 11.65 -17.18
C PRO A 8 12.11 12.79 -16.52
N GLY A 9 12.45 13.13 -15.29
CA GLY A 9 11.87 14.29 -14.59
C GLY A 9 10.54 14.04 -13.89
N GLY A 10 10.15 12.78 -13.71
CA GLY A 10 8.99 12.41 -12.90
C GLY A 10 9.21 12.55 -11.40
N LEU A 11 8.21 12.19 -10.63
CA LEU A 11 8.26 12.18 -9.16
C LEU A 11 9.22 11.09 -8.64
N LEU A 12 9.91 11.38 -7.57
CA LEU A 12 10.59 10.34 -6.82
C LEU A 12 9.56 9.43 -6.14
N PRO A 13 9.86 8.14 -5.94
CA PRO A 13 8.94 7.19 -5.30
C PRO A 13 8.34 7.70 -3.98
N ARG A 14 9.16 8.26 -3.09
CA ARG A 14 8.69 8.82 -1.82
C ARG A 14 7.74 10.01 -1.98
N GLU A 15 7.95 10.82 -3.01
CA GLU A 15 7.10 11.98 -3.32
C GLU A 15 5.75 11.53 -3.86
N ALA A 16 5.76 10.57 -4.77
CA ALA A 16 4.55 9.97 -5.33
C ALA A 16 3.68 9.33 -4.24
N LEU A 17 4.28 8.53 -3.34
CA LEU A 17 3.56 7.90 -2.24
C LEU A 17 3.01 8.93 -1.24
N ALA A 18 3.79 9.96 -0.90
CA ALA A 18 3.34 11.04 -0.02
C ALA A 18 2.19 11.84 -0.64
N LEU A 19 2.27 12.14 -1.93
CA LEU A 19 1.21 12.84 -2.66
C LEU A 19 -0.08 12.01 -2.72
N LEU A 20 0.04 10.74 -3.04
CA LEU A 20 -1.07 9.78 -3.06
C LEU A 20 -1.81 9.74 -1.72
N GLY A 21 -1.08 9.61 -0.62
CA GLY A 21 -1.66 9.62 0.71
C GLY A 21 -2.41 10.92 1.03
N LYS A 22 -1.86 12.07 0.64
CA LYS A 22 -2.52 13.37 0.82
C LYS A 22 -3.80 13.51 0.00
N ILE A 23 -3.81 12.99 -1.23
CA ILE A 23 -5.00 13.00 -2.10
C ILE A 23 -6.12 12.17 -1.46
N ILE A 24 -5.80 10.94 -1.05
CA ILE A 24 -6.79 10.02 -0.47
C ILE A 24 -7.38 10.57 0.85
N GLN A 25 -6.59 11.28 1.63
CA GLN A 25 -7.08 11.91 2.87
C GLN A 25 -8.02 13.10 2.64
N ARG A 26 -8.02 13.68 1.46
CA ARG A 26 -8.76 14.93 1.15
C ARG A 26 -9.89 14.76 0.15
N ALA A 27 -9.90 13.66 -0.59
CA ALA A 27 -10.89 13.42 -1.63
C ALA A 27 -11.44 11.99 -1.57
N PRO A 28 -12.71 11.79 -1.89
CA PRO A 28 -13.25 10.45 -2.04
C PRO A 28 -12.61 9.77 -3.26
N VAL A 29 -12.18 8.53 -3.09
CA VAL A 29 -11.56 7.71 -4.15
C VAL A 29 -12.52 6.58 -4.49
N CYS A 30 -12.94 6.51 -5.73
CA CYS A 30 -13.87 5.49 -6.22
C CYS A 30 -13.16 4.35 -6.98
N GLY A 31 -11.89 4.51 -7.31
CA GLY A 31 -11.10 3.49 -8.01
C GLY A 31 -9.64 3.87 -8.12
N LEU A 32 -8.81 2.87 -8.33
CA LEU A 32 -7.38 3.01 -8.62
C LEU A 32 -7.03 2.11 -9.79
N GLU A 33 -6.28 2.64 -10.71
CA GLU A 33 -5.67 1.88 -11.80
C GLU A 33 -4.16 2.13 -11.81
N VAL A 34 -3.40 1.07 -11.94
CA VAL A 34 -1.95 1.12 -12.13
C VAL A 34 -1.63 0.47 -13.46
N VAL A 35 -1.18 1.26 -14.40
CA VAL A 35 -0.99 0.85 -15.79
C VAL A 35 0.47 1.03 -16.22
N GLU A 36 0.79 0.52 -17.42
CA GLU A 36 2.10 0.67 -18.06
C GLU A 36 3.27 0.01 -17.31
N VAL A 37 3.03 -0.91 -16.40
CA VAL A 37 4.09 -1.76 -15.86
C VAL A 37 4.42 -2.82 -16.89
N SER A 38 5.65 -2.82 -17.39
CA SER A 38 6.14 -3.74 -18.40
C SER A 38 7.30 -4.57 -17.86
N PRO A 39 7.06 -5.77 -17.32
CA PRO A 39 8.09 -6.61 -16.73
C PRO A 39 9.29 -6.90 -17.63
N PRO A 40 9.13 -7.10 -18.96
CA PRO A 40 10.27 -7.33 -19.85
C PRO A 40 11.29 -6.19 -19.88
N TYR A 41 10.90 -4.98 -19.54
CA TYR A 41 11.77 -3.80 -19.49
C TYR A 41 12.19 -3.43 -18.06
N ASP A 42 11.66 -4.15 -17.06
CA ASP A 42 11.97 -3.83 -15.66
C ASP A 42 13.37 -4.32 -15.25
N VAL A 43 13.94 -3.64 -14.29
CA VAL A 43 15.24 -4.00 -13.73
C VAL A 43 15.04 -4.49 -12.31
N SER A 44 15.28 -5.76 -12.06
CA SER A 44 15.14 -6.38 -10.73
C SER A 44 13.75 -6.15 -10.11
N ASP A 45 12.71 -6.18 -10.92
CA ASP A 45 11.31 -5.97 -10.53
C ASP A 45 11.04 -4.62 -9.81
N MET A 46 11.92 -3.67 -9.99
CA MET A 46 11.87 -2.37 -9.28
C MET A 46 10.55 -1.65 -9.53
N THR A 47 10.09 -1.61 -10.78
CA THR A 47 8.85 -0.95 -11.17
C THR A 47 7.63 -1.75 -10.70
N ALA A 48 7.67 -3.08 -10.81
CA ALA A 48 6.62 -3.96 -10.32
C ALA A 48 6.45 -3.86 -8.80
N LEU A 49 7.54 -3.81 -8.04
CA LEU A 49 7.52 -3.60 -6.59
C LEU A 49 6.95 -2.22 -6.23
N MET A 50 7.31 -1.18 -6.97
CA MET A 50 6.75 0.16 -6.74
C MET A 50 5.25 0.20 -7.03
N ALA A 51 4.80 -0.44 -8.11
CA ALA A 51 3.38 -0.57 -8.43
C ALA A 51 2.60 -1.28 -7.31
N THR A 52 3.14 -2.39 -6.82
CA THR A 52 2.58 -3.13 -5.68
C THR A 52 2.50 -2.24 -4.44
N ARG A 53 3.55 -1.48 -4.15
CA ARG A 53 3.57 -0.55 -3.03
C ARG A 53 2.49 0.53 -3.13
N VAL A 54 2.29 1.11 -4.31
CA VAL A 54 1.23 2.09 -4.58
C VAL A 54 -0.14 1.51 -4.26
N ILE A 55 -0.41 0.27 -4.68
CA ILE A 55 -1.69 -0.42 -4.40
C ILE A 55 -1.87 -0.63 -2.89
N CYS A 56 -0.86 -1.17 -2.21
CA CYS A 56 -0.93 -1.45 -0.77
C CYS A 56 -1.11 -0.16 0.05
N ASP A 57 -0.34 0.89 -0.25
CA ASP A 57 -0.45 2.17 0.45
C ASP A 57 -1.80 2.83 0.19
N THR A 58 -2.34 2.73 -1.03
CA THR A 58 -3.69 3.20 -1.34
C THR A 58 -4.73 2.53 -0.45
N MET A 59 -4.71 1.21 -0.36
CA MET A 59 -5.65 0.46 0.49
C MET A 59 -5.52 0.87 1.96
N ALA A 60 -4.29 1.01 2.46
CA ALA A 60 -4.04 1.45 3.82
C ALA A 60 -4.59 2.87 4.07
N HIS A 61 -4.35 3.80 3.16
CA HIS A 61 -4.86 5.17 3.27
C HIS A 61 -6.40 5.24 3.19
N LEU A 62 -7.03 4.42 2.37
CA LEU A 62 -8.51 4.32 2.30
C LEU A 62 -9.10 3.84 3.62
N VAL A 63 -8.47 2.88 4.28
CA VAL A 63 -8.88 2.41 5.61
C VAL A 63 -8.63 3.50 6.67
N LEU A 64 -7.48 4.15 6.65
CA LEU A 64 -7.13 5.21 7.61
C LEU A 64 -8.01 6.46 7.46
N SER A 65 -8.41 6.80 6.25
CA SER A 65 -9.32 7.92 5.97
C SER A 65 -10.81 7.59 6.19
N GLY A 66 -11.13 6.33 6.56
CA GLY A 66 -12.50 5.89 6.77
C GLY A 66 -13.31 5.65 5.50
N GLN A 67 -12.68 5.67 4.32
CA GLN A 67 -13.35 5.39 3.05
C GLN A 67 -13.61 3.89 2.84
N LEU A 68 -12.84 3.04 3.54
CA LEU A 68 -13.11 1.60 3.64
C LEU A 68 -13.31 1.21 5.11
N PRO A 69 -14.25 0.30 5.41
CA PRO A 69 -14.49 -0.14 6.78
C PRO A 69 -13.26 -0.90 7.30
N ARG A 70 -12.89 -0.62 8.55
CA ARG A 70 -11.96 -1.48 9.28
C ARG A 70 -12.66 -2.80 9.59
N ARG A 71 -12.02 -3.90 9.25
CA ARG A 71 -12.48 -5.21 9.71
C ARG A 71 -12.35 -5.26 11.23
N GLU A 72 -13.44 -5.53 11.95
CA GLU A 72 -13.37 -5.82 13.37
C GLU A 72 -12.48 -7.05 13.59
N LYS A 73 -11.60 -6.97 14.59
CA LYS A 73 -10.79 -8.13 14.95
C LYS A 73 -11.74 -9.24 15.43
N PRO A 74 -11.61 -10.46 14.92
CA PRO A 74 -12.37 -11.58 15.44
C PRO A 74 -12.16 -11.73 16.94
N ALA A 75 -13.20 -12.09 17.69
CA ALA A 75 -13.17 -12.17 19.15
C ALA A 75 -12.03 -13.08 19.71
N TYR A 76 -11.61 -14.09 18.95
CA TYR A 76 -10.50 -14.98 19.36
C TYR A 76 -9.13 -14.29 19.41
N ILE A 77 -8.93 -13.20 18.64
CA ILE A 77 -7.64 -12.46 18.68
C ILE A 77 -7.50 -11.70 20.01
N HIS A 78 -8.60 -11.36 20.66
CA HIS A 78 -8.57 -10.75 21.99
C HIS A 78 -8.28 -11.75 23.09
N ALA A 79 -8.59 -13.03 22.89
CA ALA A 79 -8.28 -14.10 23.89
C ALA A 79 -6.76 -14.37 23.96
N GLU A 80 -6.05 -14.28 22.82
CA GLU A 80 -4.59 -14.49 22.80
C GLU A 80 -3.80 -13.30 23.37
N ALA A 81 -4.33 -12.08 23.28
CA ALA A 81 -3.67 -10.89 23.82
C ALA A 81 -3.61 -10.88 25.36
N ASN A 82 -4.39 -11.73 26.03
CA ASN A 82 -4.39 -11.93 27.48
C ASN A 82 -3.52 -13.13 27.93
N MET A 83 -2.91 -13.87 27.00
CA MET A 83 -1.90 -14.86 27.36
C MET A 83 -0.62 -14.12 27.75
N ASN A 84 -0.27 -14.24 29.02
CA ASN A 84 0.93 -13.66 29.58
C ASN A 84 2.14 -14.22 28.81
N VAL A 85 2.87 -13.35 28.13
CA VAL A 85 4.03 -13.71 27.29
C VAL A 85 5.08 -14.47 28.09
N ASP A 86 5.11 -14.26 29.43
CA ASP A 86 6.03 -14.92 30.35
C ASP A 86 5.72 -16.43 30.57
N GLN A 87 4.57 -16.92 30.15
CA GLN A 87 4.21 -18.36 30.25
C GLN A 87 4.43 -19.15 28.93
N ALA A 88 4.72 -18.47 27.85
CA ALA A 88 4.90 -19.11 26.53
C ALA A 88 6.30 -19.72 26.33
N TRP A 89 7.25 -19.48 27.23
CA TRP A 89 8.66 -19.86 27.08
C TRP A 89 9.21 -20.70 28.27
N THR A 90 8.36 -21.20 29.11
CA THR A 90 8.68 -22.21 30.14
C THR A 90 8.06 -23.54 29.77
#